data_6d6f356e4802833e7e17236a93a967d0
#
_entry.id   6d6f356e4802833e7e17236a93a967d0
#
_cell.length_a   1.000
_cell.length_b   1.000
_cell.length_c   1.000
_cell.angle_alpha   90.00
_cell.angle_beta   90.00
_cell.angle_gamma   90.00
#
_symmetry.space_group_name_H-M   'P 1'
#
loop_
_entity.id
_entity.type
_entity.pdbx_description
1 polymer ?
#
loop_
_entity_poly.entity_id
_entity_poly.type
_entity_poly.pdbx_seq_one_letter_code
_entity_poly.pdbx_strand_id
1 'polypeptide(L)'
;MNLKVHVNSVDGTQMAAKMDGTFELDDNMFEFSAIAFGRIGGQNIGVEPSEEMNNKLKEKGYDVDKIIDELQKKLVSGNFSIPDNLKRESFIDD
;
A
#
# COMPACT_ATOMS: atom_id res chain seq x y z
N MET A 1 2.88 -16.38 -2.29
CA MET A 1 1.89 -15.45 -2.85
C MET A 1 2.60 -14.36 -3.64
N ASN A 2 2.20 -14.17 -4.88
CA ASN A 2 2.89 -13.23 -5.76
C ASN A 2 2.11 -11.92 -5.86
N LEU A 3 2.38 -11.02 -4.95
CA LEU A 3 1.68 -9.75 -4.83
C LEU A 3 2.62 -8.61 -5.16
N LYS A 4 2.23 -7.78 -6.13
CA LYS A 4 3.01 -6.62 -6.54
C LYS A 4 2.30 -5.35 -6.12
N VAL A 5 3.02 -4.43 -5.50
CA VAL A 5 2.43 -3.22 -4.94
C VAL A 5 2.98 -2.00 -5.67
N HIS A 6 2.08 -1.09 -6.02
CA HIS A 6 2.42 0.17 -6.67
C HIS A 6 1.77 1.31 -5.89
N VAL A 7 2.56 2.29 -5.50
CA VAL A 7 2.05 3.49 -4.86
C VAL A 7 1.89 4.55 -5.93
N ASN A 8 0.68 5.06 -6.10
CA ASN A 8 0.37 6.01 -7.18
C ASN A 8 0.42 7.45 -6.71
N SER A 9 0.05 7.70 -5.46
CA SER A 9 0.05 9.05 -4.92
C SER A 9 0.29 9.03 -3.42
N VAL A 10 0.85 10.12 -2.92
CA VAL A 10 1.06 10.34 -1.50
C VAL A 10 0.63 11.76 -1.19
N ASP A 11 -0.19 11.92 -0.17
CA ASP A 11 -0.70 13.21 0.21
C ASP A 11 -0.59 13.37 1.72
N GLY A 12 -0.08 14.51 2.15
CA GLY A 12 0.08 14.77 3.58
C GLY A 12 1.43 15.37 3.90
N THR A 13 1.86 15.15 5.12
CA THR A 13 3.11 15.70 5.62
C THR A 13 4.05 14.58 6.02
N GLN A 14 5.25 14.97 6.47
CA GLN A 14 6.21 13.99 7.01
C GLN A 14 5.68 13.28 8.25
N MET A 15 4.75 13.91 8.97
CA MET A 15 4.22 13.33 10.21
C MET A 15 3.12 12.33 9.95
N ALA A 16 2.32 12.56 8.90
CA ALA A 16 1.26 11.66 8.53
C ALA A 16 0.93 11.86 7.05
N ALA A 17 0.99 10.80 6.29
CA ALA A 17 0.73 10.86 4.86
C ALA A 17 -0.21 9.73 4.45
N LYS A 18 -1.17 10.06 3.60
CA LYS A 18 -2.04 9.06 3.02
C LYS A 18 -1.45 8.61 1.69
N MET A 19 -1.36 7.31 1.52
CA MET A 19 -0.86 6.71 0.29
C MET A 19 -2.02 6.03 -0.42
N ASP A 20 -2.13 6.27 -1.71
CA ASP A 20 -3.10 5.57 -2.55
C ASP A 20 -2.35 4.81 -3.61
N GLY A 21 -2.78 3.61 -3.88
CA GLY A 21 -2.10 2.80 -4.85
C GLY A 21 -2.92 1.62 -5.31
N THR A 22 -2.24 0.71 -5.97
CA THR A 22 -2.84 -0.54 -6.45
C THR A 22 -1.92 -1.69 -6.11
N PHE A 23 -2.49 -2.87 -6.02
CA PHE A 23 -1.69 -4.08 -5.95
C PHE A 23 -2.23 -5.09 -6.94
N GLU A 24 -1.32 -5.90 -7.45
CA GLU A 24 -1.63 -6.91 -8.45
C GLU A 24 -1.47 -8.29 -7.84
N LEU A 25 -2.46 -9.13 -8.05
CA LEU A 25 -2.47 -10.47 -7.51
C LEU A 25 -3.13 -11.39 -8.53
N ASP A 26 -2.38 -12.37 -9.04
CA ASP A 26 -2.87 -13.34 -10.01
C ASP A 26 -3.53 -12.67 -11.22
N ASP A 27 -2.86 -11.64 -11.77
CA ASP A 27 -3.34 -10.87 -12.91
C ASP A 27 -4.58 -10.02 -12.64
N ASN A 28 -4.99 -9.90 -11.38
CA ASN A 28 -6.07 -9.00 -10.99
C ASN A 28 -5.49 -7.77 -10.32
N MET A 29 -6.10 -6.62 -10.59
CA MET A 29 -5.67 -5.36 -10.03
C MET A 29 -6.69 -4.87 -9.01
N PHE A 30 -6.19 -4.43 -7.85
CA PHE A 30 -7.04 -3.92 -6.76
C PHE A 30 -6.50 -2.57 -6.31
N GLU A 31 -7.38 -1.73 -5.81
CA GLU A 31 -7.00 -0.44 -5.25
C GLU A 31 -6.90 -0.54 -3.73
N PHE A 32 -5.96 0.22 -3.15
CA PHE A 32 -5.81 0.25 -1.71
C PHE A 32 -5.42 1.65 -1.26
N SER A 33 -5.60 1.90 0.04
CA SER A 33 -5.09 3.09 0.71
C SER A 33 -4.35 2.67 1.97
N ALA A 34 -3.39 3.48 2.37
CA ALA A 34 -2.62 3.24 3.58
C ALA A 34 -2.24 4.58 4.20
N ILE A 35 -2.02 4.58 5.51
CA ILE A 35 -1.54 5.76 6.23
C ILE A 35 -0.13 5.47 6.71
N ALA A 36 0.76 6.39 6.46
CA ALA A 36 2.14 6.31 6.95
C ALA A 36 2.34 7.42 7.98
N PHE A 37 2.88 7.05 9.13
CA PHE A 37 3.22 8.00 10.18
C PHE A 37 4.73 8.05 10.28
N GLY A 38 5.30 9.24 10.08
CA GLY A 38 6.74 9.38 10.04
C GLY A 38 7.28 8.98 8.68
N ARG A 39 8.41 8.28 8.67
CA ARG A 39 9.10 7.93 7.42
C ARG A 39 8.54 6.67 6.79
N ILE A 40 8.47 6.68 5.48
CA ILE A 40 8.14 5.48 4.70
C ILE A 40 9.31 4.49 4.83
N GLY A 41 8.97 3.22 4.90
CA GLY A 41 9.96 2.17 5.06
C GLY A 41 10.18 1.77 6.50
N GLY A 42 9.54 2.46 7.45
CA GLY A 42 9.55 2.07 8.84
C GLY A 42 8.32 1.23 9.17
N GLN A 43 8.09 1.05 10.45
CA GLN A 43 6.98 0.21 10.91
C GLN A 43 5.70 0.99 11.14
N ASN A 44 5.66 2.23 10.67
CA ASN A 44 4.55 3.15 10.94
C ASN A 44 3.60 3.29 9.76
N ILE A 45 3.39 2.23 9.04
CA ILE A 45 2.46 2.21 7.91
C ILE A 45 1.34 1.24 8.22
N GLY A 46 0.11 1.68 8.04
CA GLY A 46 -1.05 0.82 8.22
C GLY A 46 -1.93 0.85 6.99
N VAL A 47 -2.28 -0.33 6.48
CA VAL A 47 -3.24 -0.45 5.39
C VAL A 47 -4.62 -0.11 5.92
N GLU A 48 -5.37 0.70 5.16
CA GLU A 48 -6.76 1.01 5.48
C GLU A 48 -7.67 0.15 4.62
N PRO A 49 -8.25 -0.90 5.17
CA PRO A 49 -9.17 -1.73 4.39
C PRO A 49 -10.43 -0.95 4.02
N SER A 50 -10.89 -1.11 2.78
CA SER A 50 -12.14 -0.53 2.35
C SER A 50 -13.13 -1.65 2.08
N GLU A 51 -14.42 -1.34 2.16
CA GLU A 51 -15.44 -2.32 1.84
C GLU A 51 -15.32 -2.80 0.38
N GLU A 52 -15.00 -1.87 -0.52
CA GLU A 52 -14.86 -2.20 -1.93
C GLU A 52 -13.73 -3.20 -2.15
N MET A 53 -12.56 -2.94 -1.56
CA MET A 53 -11.44 -3.85 -1.68
C MET A 53 -11.77 -5.21 -1.07
N ASN A 54 -12.35 -5.20 0.13
CA ASN A 54 -12.69 -6.44 0.81
C ASN A 54 -13.68 -7.27 0.01
N ASN A 55 -14.70 -6.63 -0.55
CA ASN A 55 -15.69 -7.32 -1.36
C ASN A 55 -15.10 -7.91 -2.63
N LYS A 56 -14.25 -7.17 -3.29
CA LYS A 56 -13.59 -7.66 -4.51
C LYS A 56 -12.71 -8.86 -4.22
N LEU A 57 -11.98 -8.83 -3.12
CA LEU A 57 -11.15 -9.97 -2.72
C LEU A 57 -11.99 -11.19 -2.40
N LYS A 58 -13.09 -10.99 -1.68
CA LYS A 58 -13.99 -12.10 -1.34
C LYS A 58 -14.62 -12.71 -2.58
N GLU A 59 -15.03 -11.87 -3.51
CA GLU A 59 -15.63 -12.35 -4.76
C GLU A 59 -14.70 -13.26 -5.55
N LYS A 60 -13.41 -13.03 -5.45
CA LYS A 60 -12.42 -13.82 -6.16
C LYS A 60 -11.89 -14.98 -5.34
N GLY A 61 -12.42 -15.17 -4.12
CA GLY A 61 -12.06 -16.31 -3.29
C GLY A 61 -10.81 -16.13 -2.47
N TYR A 62 -10.32 -14.92 -2.31
CA TYR A 62 -9.13 -14.67 -1.51
C TYR A 62 -9.47 -14.49 -0.03
N ASP A 63 -8.51 -14.86 0.81
CA ASP A 63 -8.57 -14.60 2.23
C ASP A 63 -8.17 -13.14 2.48
N VAL A 64 -9.14 -12.30 2.81
CA VAL A 64 -8.91 -10.86 2.95
C VAL A 64 -7.83 -10.56 3.97
N ASP A 65 -7.85 -11.22 5.12
CA ASP A 65 -6.88 -10.95 6.17
C ASP A 65 -5.45 -11.29 5.73
N LYS A 66 -5.29 -12.36 4.99
CA LYS A 66 -3.98 -12.73 4.46
C LYS A 66 -3.47 -11.71 3.46
N ILE A 67 -4.34 -11.24 2.59
CA ILE A 67 -3.96 -10.25 1.59
C ILE A 67 -3.54 -8.94 2.26
N ILE A 68 -4.32 -8.49 3.22
CA ILE A 68 -3.98 -7.27 3.96
C ILE A 68 -2.65 -7.42 4.68
N ASP A 69 -2.40 -8.57 5.30
CA ASP A 69 -1.15 -8.81 5.98
C ASP A 69 0.05 -8.77 5.03
N GLU A 70 -0.07 -9.39 3.86
CA GLU A 70 1.00 -9.36 2.86
C GLU A 70 1.23 -7.95 2.32
N LEU A 71 0.17 -7.22 2.06
CA LEU A 71 0.25 -5.85 1.60
C LEU A 71 0.96 -4.99 2.65
N GLN A 72 0.59 -5.15 3.92
CA GLN A 72 1.21 -4.45 5.03
C GLN A 72 2.71 -4.73 5.09
N LYS A 73 3.10 -5.98 4.97
CA LYS A 73 4.51 -6.36 5.02
C LYS A 73 5.31 -5.73 3.89
N LYS A 74 4.75 -5.70 2.70
CA LYS A 74 5.44 -5.09 1.56
C LYS A 74 5.60 -3.59 1.73
N LEU A 75 4.59 -2.92 2.25
CA LEU A 75 4.68 -1.50 2.50
C LEU A 75 5.71 -1.18 3.58
N VAL A 76 5.72 -1.94 4.66
CA VAL A 76 6.67 -1.73 5.76
C VAL A 76 8.10 -1.96 5.29
N SER A 77 8.33 -2.95 4.45
CA SER A 77 9.67 -3.27 3.97
C SER A 77 10.12 -2.39 2.81
N GLY A 78 9.25 -1.52 2.30
CA GLY A 78 9.58 -0.69 1.15
C GLY A 78 9.56 -1.43 -0.18
N ASN A 79 8.95 -2.59 -0.21
CA ASN A 79 8.91 -3.44 -1.40
C ASN A 79 7.72 -3.07 -2.28
N PHE A 80 7.79 -1.91 -2.89
CA PHE A 80 6.75 -1.41 -3.80
C PHE A 80 7.38 -0.46 -4.81
N SER A 81 6.68 -0.23 -5.92
CA SER A 81 7.12 0.74 -6.91
C SER A 81 6.40 2.07 -6.71
N ILE A 82 7.07 3.15 -7.10
CA ILE A 82 6.48 4.49 -7.08
C ILE A 82 6.82 5.17 -8.41
N PRO A 83 5.97 6.11 -8.85
CA PRO A 83 6.30 6.89 -10.05
C PRO A 83 7.53 7.77 -9.82
N ASP A 84 8.27 8.02 -10.89
CA ASP A 84 9.47 8.84 -10.81
C ASP A 84 9.23 10.22 -10.23
N ASN A 85 8.07 10.80 -10.51
CA ASN A 85 7.74 12.14 -10.02
C ASN A 85 7.48 12.19 -8.52
N LEU A 86 7.31 11.05 -7.86
CA LEU A 86 7.11 11.02 -6.42
C LEU A 86 8.38 10.83 -5.63
N LYS A 87 9.33 10.16 -6.14
CA LYS A 87 10.64 9.87 -5.54
C LYS A 87 10.63 9.66 -4.02
N ARG A 88 11.56 8.87 -3.56
CA ARG A 88 11.59 8.48 -2.16
C ARG A 88 11.88 9.61 -1.19
N GLU A 89 12.61 10.62 -1.61
CA GLU A 89 12.88 11.75 -0.74
C GLU A 89 11.64 12.53 -0.36
N SER A 90 10.53 12.33 -1.08
CA SER A 90 9.27 12.93 -0.69
C SER A 90 8.69 12.29 0.56
N PHE A 91 9.13 11.08 0.87
CA PHE A 91 8.63 10.34 2.02
C PHE A 91 9.59 10.37 3.19
N ILE A 92 10.86 10.24 2.88
CA ILE A 92 11.89 10.07 3.90
C ILE A 92 12.75 11.30 4.01
N ASP A 93 12.17 12.40 3.76
CA ASP A 93 12.88 13.66 3.83
C ASP A 93 13.46 13.88 5.22
N ASP A 94 14.64 14.26 5.26
CA ASP A 94 15.36 14.48 6.51
C ASP A 94 15.27 15.90 6.97
#